data_c6cbc4c78e6b5830fd145c3ed9906f98
#
_entry.id   c6cbc4c78e6b5830fd145c3ed9906f98
#
_cell.length_a   1.000
_cell.length_b   1.000
_cell.length_c   1.000
_cell.angle_alpha   90.00
_cell.angle_beta   90.00
_cell.angle_gamma   90.00
#
_symmetry.space_group_name_H-M   'P 1'
#
loop_
_entity.id
_entity.type
_entity.pdbx_description
1 polymer ?
#
loop_
_entity_poly.entity_id
_entity_poly.type
_entity_poly.pdbx_seq_one_letter_code
_entity_poly.pdbx_strand_id
1 'polypeptide(L)'
;MKKAGISFISGVFFIVIIFSCSKKSTPAPPPNPTDTTTIAPQVDPTLAPTIGFFMDDWEPKNFTIPSSFTAASLPTGVTSTVTVDRSIVITKIPRSIAGNNANIWMTQMVTEPSLIDHLTTLHPHIIRFPGGSLSDIFFWNSPVNTPPADAPANLVQANGSIAAAGYWFGTNAANWTCSVDNYYNMLQQTNNKGMITVNYGYARYGTGTNPAAKAAHLAADWVRYDNGRTKYWEVGNENFGDWEAGYRINIANNQDGQPEYLSGLLYGQHFKIFADSMRKAAQDIGKTIYIGAVMNESAPQSWWTPTATNWNTGLFTGAGVSPDFYIVHNYYTPYQTNANADLILATPETVTQTMMNYVKQSLTNAGIAHKPVILGEYNIFSVGSKQAVSNVNGLHAVMVIGEALKNKIGMTGRWDLANGWDNGNDHGMFNIGDEPDAVPKWNPRPVYYYLYFFEKMRGDRLVSSTSTASSIVSYASSFTSGETAVALINKSSSAATVQVIVNNFKKGNNFYYYKLNGGTDNGEFSRNVLVNGSASASASGGPPGYKTISPYKTSAADGIAVSIPARGAVYLVIEKK
;
A
#
# COMPACT_ATOMS: atom_id res chain seq x y z
N MET A 1 -2.33 -47.18 87.51
CA MET A 1 -2.43 -47.11 89.01
C MET A 1 -3.18 -45.86 89.39
N LYS A 2 -4.20 -46.05 90.23
CA LYS A 2 -4.92 -45.09 91.10
C LYS A 2 -5.72 -43.98 90.33
N LYS A 3 -6.97 -44.09 90.20
CA LYS A 3 -8.14 -44.05 91.16
C LYS A 3 -8.36 -42.71 91.77
N ALA A 4 -9.49 -42.16 91.51
CA ALA A 4 -10.64 -41.70 92.28
C ALA A 4 -10.67 -40.17 92.39
N GLY A 5 -11.77 -39.50 92.50
CA GLY A 5 -13.12 -39.85 92.88
C GLY A 5 -14.12 -38.68 92.75
N ILE A 6 -15.27 -39.01 92.92
CA ILE A 6 -16.60 -38.39 92.77
C ILE A 6 -16.76 -37.19 93.74
N SER A 7 -17.54 -36.14 93.32
CA SER A 7 -18.63 -35.61 94.13
C SER A 7 -19.66 -34.81 93.30
N PHE A 8 -20.92 -35.12 93.50
CA PHE A 8 -22.15 -34.47 92.98
C PHE A 8 -22.47 -33.24 93.85
N ILE A 9 -22.91 -32.14 93.25
CA ILE A 9 -23.88 -31.21 93.86
C ILE A 9 -24.84 -30.73 92.82
N SER A 10 -26.14 -31.01 93.02
CA SER A 10 -27.27 -30.54 92.25
C SER A 10 -27.61 -29.08 92.60
N GLY A 11 -27.73 -28.27 91.63
CA GLY A 11 -28.25 -26.93 91.73
C GLY A 11 -29.28 -26.70 90.65
N VAL A 12 -30.54 -26.57 91.00
CA VAL A 12 -31.66 -26.24 90.12
C VAL A 12 -31.56 -24.75 89.80
N PHE A 13 -31.43 -24.40 88.52
CA PHE A 13 -31.62 -23.05 88.05
C PHE A 13 -32.72 -22.93 87.01
N PHE A 14 -33.61 -21.99 87.26
CA PHE A 14 -34.73 -21.59 86.43
C PHE A 14 -34.15 -20.98 85.09
N ILE A 15 -34.55 -21.53 83.93
CA ILE A 15 -34.21 -20.93 82.65
C ILE A 15 -35.43 -20.07 82.23
N VAL A 16 -35.16 -18.75 82.17
CA VAL A 16 -36.02 -17.77 81.48
C VAL A 16 -35.62 -17.78 79.98
N ILE A 17 -36.54 -18.31 79.15
CA ILE A 17 -36.35 -18.29 77.71
C ILE A 17 -36.77 -16.91 77.20
N ILE A 18 -35.82 -16.05 76.83
CA ILE A 18 -36.09 -14.82 76.07
C ILE A 18 -35.96 -15.17 74.57
N PHE A 19 -37.05 -15.16 73.86
CA PHE A 19 -37.07 -15.26 72.41
C PHE A 19 -36.55 -13.94 71.83
N SER A 20 -35.26 -13.90 71.42
CA SER A 20 -34.70 -12.85 70.62
C SER A 20 -34.86 -13.23 69.15
N CYS A 21 -35.71 -12.52 68.40
CA CYS A 21 -35.79 -12.63 66.94
C CYS A 21 -34.53 -12.01 66.33
N SER A 22 -33.49 -12.80 66.03
CA SER A 22 -32.37 -12.38 65.21
C SER A 22 -32.80 -12.46 63.72
N LYS A 23 -32.92 -11.32 63.07
CA LYS A 23 -32.97 -11.25 61.59
C LYS A 23 -31.68 -11.91 61.06
N LYS A 24 -31.84 -13.02 60.34
CA LYS A 24 -30.76 -13.58 59.50
C LYS A 24 -30.39 -12.54 58.46
N SER A 25 -29.25 -11.89 58.61
CA SER A 25 -28.62 -11.13 57.53
C SER A 25 -28.19 -12.13 56.43
N THR A 26 -28.75 -11.98 55.25
CA THR A 26 -28.26 -12.68 54.04
C THR A 26 -26.80 -12.30 53.86
N PRO A 27 -25.87 -13.26 53.68
CA PRO A 27 -24.48 -12.93 53.37
C PRO A 27 -24.46 -12.07 52.10
N ALA A 28 -23.69 -10.99 52.10
CA ALA A 28 -23.42 -10.20 50.92
C ALA A 28 -22.87 -11.15 49.81
N PRO A 29 -23.31 -11.01 48.57
CA PRO A 29 -22.74 -11.80 47.47
C PRO A 29 -21.21 -11.58 47.49
N PRO A 30 -20.43 -12.63 47.20
CA PRO A 30 -18.99 -12.48 47.13
C PRO A 30 -18.67 -11.39 46.08
N PRO A 31 -17.69 -10.55 46.31
CA PRO A 31 -17.28 -9.55 45.34
C PRO A 31 -16.97 -10.25 44.04
N ASN A 32 -17.56 -9.76 42.95
CA ASN A 32 -17.23 -10.24 41.61
C ASN A 32 -15.71 -10.34 41.48
N PRO A 33 -15.17 -11.46 40.99
CA PRO A 33 -13.73 -11.55 40.79
C PRO A 33 -13.31 -10.38 39.93
N THR A 34 -12.53 -9.48 40.51
CA THR A 34 -11.86 -8.41 39.77
C THR A 34 -11.03 -9.10 38.71
N ASP A 35 -11.33 -8.87 37.43
CA ASP A 35 -10.53 -9.33 36.31
C ASP A 35 -9.13 -8.75 36.45
N THR A 36 -8.22 -9.53 37.08
CA THR A 36 -6.84 -9.18 37.35
C THR A 36 -5.92 -9.53 36.18
N THR A 37 -6.50 -9.82 35.00
CA THR A 37 -5.70 -10.11 33.82
C THR A 37 -4.81 -8.91 33.51
N THR A 38 -3.51 -9.04 33.82
CA THR A 38 -2.52 -8.02 33.51
C THR A 38 -2.40 -7.93 31.99
N ILE A 39 -2.76 -6.79 31.42
CA ILE A 39 -2.61 -6.53 29.98
C ILE A 39 -1.20 -6.03 29.74
N ALA A 40 -0.46 -6.73 28.89
CA ALA A 40 0.85 -6.26 28.45
C ALA A 40 0.69 -4.94 27.66
N PRO A 41 1.44 -3.89 27.99
CA PRO A 41 1.38 -2.63 27.28
C PRO A 41 1.88 -2.79 25.84
N GLN A 42 1.33 -1.98 24.95
CA GLN A 42 1.80 -1.86 23.58
C GLN A 42 3.06 -1.01 23.55
N VAL A 43 4.13 -1.52 22.93
CA VAL A 43 5.41 -0.82 22.77
C VAL A 43 5.73 -0.74 21.28
N ASP A 44 5.96 0.49 20.78
CA ASP A 44 6.39 0.69 19.40
C ASP A 44 7.80 0.11 19.20
N PRO A 45 8.04 -0.66 18.13
CA PRO A 45 9.37 -1.18 17.84
C PRO A 45 10.30 -0.07 17.36
N THR A 46 11.60 -0.34 17.39
CA THR A 46 12.59 0.51 16.73
C THR A 46 12.24 0.64 15.24
N LEU A 47 12.31 1.87 14.73
CA LEU A 47 12.04 2.16 13.33
C LEU A 47 12.97 1.35 12.42
N ALA A 48 12.38 0.59 11.51
CA ALA A 48 13.15 -0.19 10.54
C ALA A 48 13.85 0.74 9.54
N PRO A 49 15.15 0.55 9.26
CA PRO A 49 15.87 1.35 8.25
C PRO A 49 15.18 1.34 6.87
N THR A 50 14.52 0.22 6.51
CA THR A 50 13.79 0.09 5.26
C THR A 50 12.50 0.92 5.16
N ILE A 51 12.02 1.47 6.27
CA ILE A 51 10.96 2.48 6.30
C ILE A 51 11.56 3.88 6.38
N GLY A 52 12.47 4.11 7.35
CA GLY A 52 13.22 5.36 7.52
C GLY A 52 12.32 6.61 7.51
N PHE A 53 12.71 7.60 6.73
CA PHE A 53 12.07 8.93 6.68
C PHE A 53 10.62 8.90 6.12
N PHE A 54 10.11 7.79 5.61
CA PHE A 54 8.68 7.64 5.29
C PHE A 54 7.80 7.64 6.55
N MET A 55 8.40 7.67 7.74
CA MET A 55 7.72 7.88 9.02
C MET A 55 7.75 9.32 9.53
N ASP A 56 8.43 10.25 8.85
CA ASP A 56 8.61 11.63 9.35
C ASP A 56 7.29 12.40 9.48
N ASP A 57 6.30 12.07 8.65
CA ASP A 57 4.95 12.67 8.67
C ASP A 57 3.89 11.73 9.29
N TRP A 58 4.32 10.73 10.05
CA TRP A 58 3.40 9.83 10.72
C TRP A 58 2.52 10.58 11.72
N GLU A 59 1.24 10.28 11.69
CA GLU A 59 0.25 10.86 12.61
C GLU A 59 -0.54 9.76 13.31
N PRO A 60 -0.90 9.98 14.61
CA PRO A 60 -1.78 9.08 15.33
C PRO A 60 -3.18 9.08 14.71
N LYS A 61 -3.79 7.91 14.60
CA LYS A 61 -5.16 7.74 14.11
C LYS A 61 -6.08 7.30 15.23
N ASN A 62 -7.20 8.00 15.37
CA ASN A 62 -8.24 7.69 16.33
C ASN A 62 -9.45 7.08 15.62
N PHE A 63 -10.09 6.11 16.24
CA PHE A 63 -11.34 5.57 15.75
C PHE A 63 -12.51 6.43 16.23
N THR A 64 -13.38 6.78 15.32
CA THR A 64 -14.65 7.46 15.65
C THR A 64 -15.76 6.43 15.57
N ILE A 65 -16.47 6.23 16.68
CA ILE A 65 -17.63 5.33 16.73
C ILE A 65 -18.67 5.82 15.71
N PRO A 66 -19.13 4.95 14.79
CA PRO A 66 -20.14 5.33 13.80
C PRO A 66 -21.44 5.80 14.47
N SER A 67 -21.96 6.93 14.02
CA SER A 67 -23.25 7.49 14.50
C SER A 67 -24.46 6.72 13.97
N SER A 68 -24.30 6.01 12.85
CA SER A 68 -25.30 5.13 12.24
C SER A 68 -24.72 3.74 11.99
N PHE A 69 -25.53 2.71 12.17
CA PHE A 69 -25.13 1.32 11.95
C PHE A 69 -26.35 0.44 11.65
N THR A 70 -26.11 -0.72 11.04
CA THR A 70 -27.09 -1.78 10.88
C THR A 70 -26.81 -2.86 11.92
N ALA A 71 -27.80 -3.18 12.76
CA ALA A 71 -27.64 -4.25 13.74
C ALA A 71 -27.47 -5.60 13.06
N ALA A 72 -26.53 -6.41 13.54
CA ALA A 72 -26.27 -7.75 13.04
C ALA A 72 -26.05 -8.73 14.21
N SER A 73 -26.41 -9.99 13.99
CA SER A 73 -26.19 -11.08 14.95
C SER A 73 -24.83 -11.76 14.71
N LEU A 74 -24.30 -12.39 15.75
CA LEU A 74 -23.14 -13.27 15.61
C LEU A 74 -23.49 -14.46 14.72
N PRO A 75 -22.64 -14.80 13.73
CA PRO A 75 -22.84 -16.02 12.95
C PRO A 75 -22.52 -17.26 13.80
N THR A 76 -23.16 -18.37 13.47
CA THR A 76 -22.86 -19.69 14.02
C THR A 76 -21.96 -20.49 13.10
N GLY A 77 -21.40 -21.61 13.58
CA GLY A 77 -20.61 -22.51 12.73
C GLY A 77 -19.22 -21.94 12.38
N VAL A 78 -18.47 -21.55 13.41
CA VAL A 78 -17.07 -21.09 13.24
C VAL A 78 -16.23 -22.15 12.53
N THR A 79 -15.58 -21.77 11.42
CA THR A 79 -14.73 -22.67 10.61
C THR A 79 -13.24 -22.41 10.83
N SER A 80 -12.87 -21.23 11.32
CA SER A 80 -11.48 -20.86 11.60
C SER A 80 -11.39 -19.77 12.67
N THR A 81 -10.18 -19.64 13.23
CA THR A 81 -9.89 -18.64 14.26
C THR A 81 -8.72 -17.76 13.82
N VAL A 82 -8.87 -16.45 13.99
CA VAL A 82 -7.79 -15.48 13.90
C VAL A 82 -7.45 -15.00 15.30
N THR A 83 -6.17 -15.16 15.69
CA THR A 83 -5.65 -14.67 16.97
C THR A 83 -4.81 -13.43 16.71
N VAL A 84 -5.15 -12.35 17.39
CA VAL A 84 -4.44 -11.07 17.37
C VAL A 84 -3.74 -10.88 18.72
N ASP A 85 -2.47 -10.52 18.71
CA ASP A 85 -1.80 -10.05 19.93
C ASP A 85 -1.49 -8.56 19.82
N ARG A 86 -2.27 -7.76 20.56
CA ARG A 86 -2.18 -6.32 20.52
C ARG A 86 -0.87 -5.78 21.12
N SER A 87 -0.24 -6.52 22.01
CA SER A 87 1.05 -6.10 22.64
C SER A 87 2.22 -6.17 21.67
N ILE A 88 2.14 -6.99 20.62
CA ILE A 88 3.21 -7.20 19.65
C ILE A 88 3.01 -6.25 18.46
N VAL A 89 3.60 -5.06 18.52
CA VAL A 89 3.61 -4.11 17.39
C VAL A 89 4.69 -4.53 16.40
N ILE A 90 4.29 -4.79 15.16
CA ILE A 90 5.21 -5.13 14.05
C ILE A 90 5.88 -3.86 13.52
N THR A 91 5.08 -2.82 13.30
CA THR A 91 5.52 -1.50 12.85
C THR A 91 4.43 -0.45 13.04
N LYS A 92 4.82 0.81 13.15
CA LYS A 92 3.92 1.93 12.85
C LYS A 92 3.63 1.95 11.35
N ILE A 93 2.44 2.39 10.97
CA ILE A 93 2.00 2.38 9.57
C ILE A 93 2.33 3.73 8.92
N PRO A 94 3.24 3.77 7.91
CA PRO A 94 3.52 4.99 7.15
C PRO A 94 2.26 5.51 6.46
N ARG A 95 2.08 6.82 6.38
CA ARG A 95 0.97 7.42 5.62
C ARG A 95 1.05 7.12 4.12
N SER A 96 2.27 6.98 3.61
CA SER A 96 2.60 6.67 2.21
C SER A 96 2.33 5.22 1.78
N ILE A 97 1.81 4.35 2.67
CA ILE A 97 1.72 2.92 2.38
C ILE A 97 0.68 2.55 1.32
N ALA A 98 -0.28 3.41 1.02
CA ALA A 98 -1.31 3.16 0.02
C ALA A 98 -1.24 4.15 -1.16
N GLY A 99 -0.04 4.53 -1.58
CA GLY A 99 0.20 5.43 -2.71
C GLY A 99 -0.26 4.87 -4.06
N ASN A 100 -0.28 5.75 -5.06
CA ASN A 100 -0.67 5.42 -6.42
C ASN A 100 0.22 6.11 -7.44
N ASN A 101 0.15 5.66 -8.70
CA ASN A 101 0.80 6.27 -9.84
C ASN A 101 -0.23 7.05 -10.67
N ALA A 102 0.04 8.32 -10.97
CA ALA A 102 -0.67 9.09 -11.97
C ALA A 102 0.13 9.10 -13.27
N ASN A 103 -0.59 9.12 -14.39
CA ASN A 103 0.01 9.15 -15.71
C ASN A 103 -0.32 10.46 -16.43
N ILE A 104 0.56 10.85 -17.34
CA ILE A 104 0.41 12.10 -18.08
C ILE A 104 -0.84 12.11 -19.00
N TRP A 105 -1.36 10.95 -19.41
CA TRP A 105 -2.56 10.84 -20.28
C TRP A 105 -3.89 10.96 -19.54
N MET A 106 -3.90 11.31 -18.25
CA MET A 106 -5.11 11.36 -17.41
C MET A 106 -5.88 12.69 -17.50
N THR A 107 -6.00 13.30 -18.68
CA THR A 107 -6.54 14.66 -18.83
C THR A 107 -5.78 15.68 -17.98
N GLN A 108 -6.27 16.90 -17.84
CA GLN A 108 -5.68 17.89 -16.91
C GLN A 108 -5.99 17.57 -15.44
N MET A 109 -6.58 16.44 -15.11
CA MET A 109 -7.04 15.94 -13.80
C MET A 109 -7.94 16.93 -13.04
N VAL A 110 -7.50 18.17 -12.84
CA VAL A 110 -8.26 19.20 -12.13
C VAL A 110 -9.55 19.63 -12.86
N THR A 111 -9.68 19.29 -14.12
CA THR A 111 -10.89 19.51 -14.92
C THR A 111 -11.92 18.39 -14.76
N GLU A 112 -11.64 17.38 -13.94
CA GLU A 112 -12.44 16.18 -13.76
C GLU A 112 -12.97 16.08 -12.31
N PRO A 113 -14.12 16.72 -12.00
CA PRO A 113 -14.62 16.82 -10.61
C PRO A 113 -14.83 15.46 -9.94
N SER A 114 -15.29 14.44 -10.69
CA SER A 114 -15.48 13.08 -10.16
C SER A 114 -14.15 12.43 -9.74
N LEU A 115 -13.10 12.58 -10.55
CA LEU A 115 -11.76 12.09 -10.21
C LEU A 115 -11.22 12.78 -8.95
N ILE A 116 -11.33 14.11 -8.88
CA ILE A 116 -10.90 14.89 -7.71
C ILE A 116 -11.66 14.47 -6.45
N ASP A 117 -12.97 14.26 -6.53
CA ASP A 117 -13.78 13.79 -5.40
C ASP A 117 -13.34 12.42 -4.91
N HIS A 118 -13.07 11.48 -5.81
CA HIS A 118 -12.58 10.15 -5.46
C HIS A 118 -11.17 10.18 -4.88
N LEU A 119 -10.25 10.96 -5.44
CA LEU A 119 -8.88 11.11 -4.92
C LEU A 119 -8.86 11.77 -3.54
N THR A 120 -9.69 12.80 -3.33
CA THR A 120 -9.85 13.45 -2.02
C THR A 120 -10.40 12.46 -0.98
N THR A 121 -11.34 11.62 -1.38
CA THR A 121 -12.00 10.64 -0.50
C THR A 121 -11.09 9.47 -0.14
N LEU A 122 -10.35 8.92 -1.12
CA LEU A 122 -9.40 7.81 -0.90
C LEU A 122 -8.17 8.29 -0.13
N HIS A 123 -7.68 9.48 -0.46
CA HIS A 123 -6.51 10.11 0.13
C HIS A 123 -5.28 9.18 0.18
N PRO A 124 -4.75 8.76 -0.98
CA PRO A 124 -3.61 7.82 -1.05
C PRO A 124 -2.32 8.36 -0.45
N HIS A 125 -2.29 9.62 -0.08
CA HIS A 125 -1.20 10.38 0.50
C HIS A 125 -0.06 10.67 -0.47
N ILE A 126 0.46 9.67 -1.21
CA ILE A 126 1.51 9.85 -2.23
C ILE A 126 0.96 9.49 -3.61
N ILE A 127 1.21 10.37 -4.59
CA ILE A 127 0.93 10.13 -6.00
C ILE A 127 2.21 10.35 -6.80
N ARG A 128 2.73 9.30 -7.45
CA ARG A 128 3.94 9.33 -8.28
C ARG A 128 3.61 9.80 -9.70
N PHE A 129 4.48 10.62 -10.31
CA PHE A 129 4.29 11.25 -11.62
C PHE A 129 5.65 11.50 -12.31
N PRO A 130 5.76 11.51 -13.65
CA PRO A 130 4.74 11.28 -14.67
C PRO A 130 4.39 9.80 -14.90
N GLY A 131 5.11 8.91 -14.24
CA GLY A 131 4.87 7.47 -14.18
C GLY A 131 5.42 6.66 -15.35
N GLY A 132 5.93 5.47 -15.06
CA GLY A 132 6.36 4.47 -16.03
C GLY A 132 7.46 4.91 -16.98
N SER A 133 7.64 4.15 -18.06
CA SER A 133 8.67 4.32 -19.09
C SER A 133 8.67 5.70 -19.75
N LEU A 134 7.49 6.37 -19.81
CA LEU A 134 7.44 7.72 -20.39
C LEU A 134 8.23 8.77 -19.58
N SER A 135 8.55 8.49 -18.32
CA SER A 135 9.40 9.39 -17.50
C SER A 135 10.76 9.62 -18.15
N ASP A 136 11.32 8.61 -18.82
CA ASP A 136 12.62 8.67 -19.47
C ASP A 136 12.62 9.41 -20.83
N ILE A 137 11.45 9.86 -21.28
CA ILE A 137 11.24 10.69 -22.47
C ILE A 137 10.40 11.96 -22.17
N PHE A 138 10.32 12.35 -20.90
CA PHE A 138 9.51 13.47 -20.45
C PHE A 138 10.32 14.73 -20.20
N PHE A 139 10.02 15.81 -20.94
CA PHE A 139 10.61 17.14 -20.75
C PHE A 139 9.62 18.05 -20.01
N TRP A 140 9.79 18.15 -18.70
CA TRP A 140 8.83 18.75 -17.78
C TRP A 140 8.54 20.24 -18.04
N ASN A 141 9.52 21.00 -18.54
CA ASN A 141 9.45 22.44 -18.78
C ASN A 141 9.42 22.84 -20.25
N SER A 142 9.44 21.87 -21.17
CA SER A 142 9.50 22.17 -22.61
C SER A 142 8.11 22.41 -23.19
N PRO A 143 7.98 23.38 -24.12
CA PRO A 143 6.79 23.52 -24.95
C PRO A 143 6.55 22.28 -25.80
N VAL A 144 5.28 22.04 -26.14
CA VAL A 144 4.88 20.89 -26.96
C VAL A 144 5.67 20.85 -28.27
N ASN A 145 6.18 19.68 -28.62
CA ASN A 145 7.01 19.42 -29.82
C ASN A 145 8.31 20.24 -29.89
N THR A 146 8.79 20.72 -28.75
CA THR A 146 10.04 21.50 -28.67
C THR A 146 10.96 20.88 -27.61
N PRO A 147 11.50 19.67 -27.86
CA PRO A 147 12.49 19.08 -26.96
C PRO A 147 13.81 19.89 -27.00
N PRO A 148 14.73 19.69 -26.04
CA PRO A 148 16.07 20.26 -26.12
C PRO A 148 16.74 19.97 -27.48
N ALA A 149 17.54 20.91 -28.00
CA ALA A 149 18.09 20.82 -29.35
C ALA A 149 19.03 19.61 -29.55
N ASP A 150 19.58 19.04 -28.48
CA ASP A 150 20.41 17.84 -28.49
C ASP A 150 19.64 16.55 -28.11
N ALA A 151 18.31 16.61 -27.99
CA ALA A 151 17.47 15.44 -27.90
C ALA A 151 17.12 14.97 -29.32
N PRO A 152 17.55 13.75 -29.77
CA PRO A 152 17.38 13.31 -31.14
C PRO A 152 15.90 12.99 -31.43
N ALA A 153 15.45 13.25 -32.65
CA ALA A 153 14.06 12.96 -33.07
C ALA A 153 13.72 11.45 -33.05
N ASN A 154 14.75 10.61 -33.14
CA ASN A 154 14.59 9.15 -33.16
C ASN A 154 15.53 8.51 -32.13
N LEU A 155 15.07 7.44 -31.48
CA LEU A 155 15.80 6.65 -30.51
C LEU A 155 16.08 5.24 -31.04
N VAL A 156 17.21 4.66 -30.61
CA VAL A 156 17.57 3.27 -30.87
C VAL A 156 16.83 2.37 -29.88
N GLN A 157 16.13 1.38 -30.40
CA GLN A 157 15.46 0.35 -29.62
C GLN A 157 16.45 -0.77 -29.23
N ALA A 158 16.09 -1.62 -28.27
CA ALA A 158 16.94 -2.72 -27.82
C ALA A 158 17.42 -3.63 -28.97
N ASN A 159 16.55 -3.94 -29.93
CA ASN A 159 16.86 -4.77 -31.11
C ASN A 159 17.71 -4.03 -32.18
N GLY A 160 18.04 -2.75 -31.97
CA GLY A 160 18.83 -1.92 -32.90
C GLY A 160 17.98 -1.19 -33.95
N SER A 161 16.68 -1.38 -34.01
CA SER A 161 15.81 -0.59 -34.87
C SER A 161 15.76 0.87 -34.38
N ILE A 162 15.40 1.77 -35.28
CA ILE A 162 15.27 3.20 -34.98
C ILE A 162 13.79 3.55 -35.05
N ALA A 163 13.28 4.19 -34.00
CA ALA A 163 11.90 4.65 -33.90
C ALA A 163 11.81 6.10 -33.46
N ALA A 164 10.71 6.79 -33.80
CA ALA A 164 10.45 8.13 -33.29
C ALA A 164 10.51 8.16 -31.75
N ALA A 165 11.12 9.19 -31.20
CA ALA A 165 11.36 9.30 -29.76
C ALA A 165 10.07 9.39 -28.93
N GLY A 166 8.98 9.97 -29.49
CA GLY A 166 7.69 10.05 -28.83
C GLY A 166 7.71 10.88 -27.54
N TYR A 167 8.48 11.96 -27.51
CA TYR A 167 8.64 12.81 -26.32
C TYR A 167 7.35 13.37 -25.78
N TRP A 168 7.28 13.45 -24.45
CA TRP A 168 6.21 14.07 -23.70
C TRP A 168 6.66 15.39 -23.08
N PHE A 169 5.70 16.32 -22.87
CA PHE A 169 6.00 17.70 -22.52
C PHE A 169 5.14 18.17 -21.35
N GLY A 170 5.79 18.62 -20.27
CA GLY A 170 5.11 18.98 -19.03
C GLY A 170 4.32 20.30 -19.08
N THR A 171 4.52 21.14 -20.11
CA THR A 171 3.71 22.34 -20.32
C THR A 171 2.48 22.10 -21.22
N ASN A 172 2.23 20.86 -21.63
CA ASN A 172 1.11 20.54 -22.49
C ASN A 172 -0.23 20.74 -21.77
N ALA A 173 -0.97 21.79 -22.19
CA ALA A 173 -2.28 22.16 -21.63
C ALA A 173 -3.48 21.56 -22.40
N ALA A 174 -3.25 20.62 -23.34
CA ALA A 174 -4.34 19.94 -24.04
C ALA A 174 -5.21 19.14 -23.07
N ASN A 175 -6.50 19.04 -23.35
CA ASN A 175 -7.49 18.47 -22.42
C ASN A 175 -7.30 16.95 -22.16
N TRP A 176 -6.57 16.24 -23.01
CA TRP A 176 -6.33 14.80 -22.90
C TRP A 176 -5.08 14.44 -22.09
N THR A 177 -4.23 15.41 -21.75
CA THR A 177 -2.95 15.19 -21.05
C THR A 177 -2.88 16.04 -19.78
N CYS A 178 -1.97 15.71 -18.87
CA CYS A 178 -1.76 16.46 -17.62
C CYS A 178 -0.49 17.29 -17.69
N SER A 179 -0.63 18.61 -17.54
CA SER A 179 0.51 19.50 -17.33
C SER A 179 1.11 19.33 -15.93
N VAL A 180 2.40 19.66 -15.77
CA VAL A 180 3.07 19.67 -14.46
C VAL A 180 2.36 20.58 -13.47
N ASP A 181 1.90 21.74 -13.91
CA ASP A 181 1.14 22.67 -13.06
C ASP A 181 -0.15 22.05 -12.55
N ASN A 182 -0.90 21.37 -13.42
CA ASN A 182 -2.16 20.75 -13.03
C ASN A 182 -1.95 19.48 -12.21
N TYR A 183 -0.85 18.77 -12.38
CA TYR A 183 -0.47 17.73 -11.41
C TYR A 183 -0.29 18.33 -9.99
N TYR A 184 0.45 19.42 -9.84
CA TYR A 184 0.60 20.10 -8.55
C TYR A 184 -0.72 20.66 -8.01
N ASN A 185 -1.55 21.23 -8.87
CA ASN A 185 -2.89 21.70 -8.50
C ASN A 185 -3.79 20.56 -8.02
N MET A 186 -3.73 19.39 -8.66
CA MET A 186 -4.44 18.18 -8.22
C MET A 186 -3.96 17.75 -6.83
N LEU A 187 -2.65 17.70 -6.59
CA LEU A 187 -2.11 17.36 -5.26
C LEU A 187 -2.63 18.32 -4.19
N GLN A 188 -2.63 19.62 -4.48
CA GLN A 188 -3.14 20.63 -3.55
C GLN A 188 -4.64 20.47 -3.28
N GLN A 189 -5.46 20.30 -4.33
CA GLN A 189 -6.91 20.15 -4.19
C GLN A 189 -7.31 18.90 -3.41
N THR A 190 -6.54 17.81 -3.55
CA THR A 190 -6.82 16.52 -2.92
C THR A 190 -6.05 16.31 -1.62
N ASN A 191 -5.26 17.30 -1.19
CA ASN A 191 -4.36 17.21 -0.03
C ASN A 191 -3.40 16.01 -0.07
N ASN A 192 -2.98 15.59 -1.27
CA ASN A 192 -1.98 14.56 -1.46
C ASN A 192 -0.58 15.16 -1.61
N LYS A 193 0.46 14.33 -1.49
CA LYS A 193 1.86 14.67 -1.74
C LYS A 193 2.32 14.03 -3.03
N GLY A 194 3.37 14.59 -3.62
CA GLY A 194 3.96 14.08 -4.84
C GLY A 194 5.20 13.22 -4.61
N MET A 195 5.45 12.35 -5.59
CA MET A 195 6.74 11.76 -5.88
C MET A 195 7.01 11.96 -7.36
N ILE A 196 8.20 12.45 -7.71
CA ILE A 196 8.56 12.82 -9.09
C ILE A 196 9.62 11.87 -9.61
N THR A 197 9.39 11.32 -10.81
CA THR A 197 10.39 10.58 -11.59
C THR A 197 11.00 11.50 -12.64
N VAL A 198 12.31 11.74 -12.57
CA VAL A 198 13.01 12.61 -13.52
C VAL A 198 13.56 11.84 -14.71
N ASN A 199 13.67 12.49 -15.86
CA ASN A 199 14.11 11.91 -17.12
C ASN A 199 15.60 11.51 -17.08
N TYR A 200 15.88 10.23 -16.78
CA TYR A 200 17.22 9.67 -16.88
C TYR A 200 17.58 9.34 -18.33
N GLY A 201 16.62 8.93 -19.16
CA GLY A 201 16.87 8.56 -20.57
C GLY A 201 17.66 9.65 -21.32
N TYR A 202 17.38 10.93 -21.05
CA TYR A 202 18.09 12.06 -21.65
C TYR A 202 19.60 12.05 -21.36
N ALA A 203 20.02 11.56 -20.21
CA ALA A 203 21.45 11.38 -19.90
C ALA A 203 22.15 10.37 -20.83
N ARG A 204 21.37 9.50 -21.49
CA ARG A 204 21.86 8.47 -22.39
C ARG A 204 21.75 8.86 -23.86
N TYR A 205 20.55 9.25 -24.30
CA TYR A 205 20.32 9.53 -25.73
C TYR A 205 20.64 10.97 -26.15
N GLY A 206 20.93 11.88 -25.23
CA GLY A 206 21.37 13.25 -25.56
C GLY A 206 22.64 13.25 -26.42
N THR A 207 22.63 14.05 -27.49
CA THR A 207 23.74 14.11 -28.48
C THR A 207 24.75 15.22 -28.21
N GLY A 208 24.63 15.95 -27.12
CA GLY A 208 25.57 16.96 -26.67
C GLY A 208 26.84 16.37 -26.02
N THR A 209 27.79 17.24 -25.69
CA THR A 209 29.09 16.84 -25.12
C THR A 209 29.04 16.32 -23.69
N ASN A 210 27.95 16.57 -22.96
CA ASN A 210 27.79 16.12 -21.57
C ASN A 210 26.30 15.89 -21.23
N PRO A 211 25.67 14.87 -21.83
CA PRO A 211 24.24 14.64 -21.68
C PRO A 211 23.83 14.32 -20.24
N ALA A 212 24.68 13.62 -19.47
CA ALA A 212 24.40 13.30 -18.08
C ALA A 212 24.31 14.58 -17.21
N ALA A 213 25.20 15.52 -17.37
CA ALA A 213 25.16 16.80 -16.65
C ALA A 213 23.95 17.66 -17.08
N LYS A 214 23.58 17.65 -18.36
CA LYS A 214 22.39 18.37 -18.87
C LYS A 214 21.11 17.79 -18.31
N ALA A 215 20.96 16.48 -18.33
CA ALA A 215 19.79 15.81 -17.76
C ALA A 215 19.69 16.05 -16.24
N ALA A 216 20.81 16.00 -15.53
CA ALA A 216 20.88 16.32 -14.10
C ALA A 216 20.53 17.79 -13.82
N HIS A 217 20.93 18.71 -14.68
CA HIS A 217 20.56 20.13 -14.58
C HIS A 217 19.06 20.33 -14.81
N LEU A 218 18.48 19.66 -15.80
CA LEU A 218 17.02 19.67 -16.04
C LEU A 218 16.23 19.17 -14.82
N ALA A 219 16.72 18.11 -14.17
CA ALA A 219 16.13 17.60 -12.92
C ALA A 219 16.29 18.59 -11.75
N ALA A 220 17.46 19.24 -11.63
CA ALA A 220 17.70 20.28 -10.63
C ALA A 220 16.81 21.51 -10.81
N ASP A 221 16.54 21.91 -12.05
CA ASP A 221 15.61 22.98 -12.35
C ASP A 221 14.18 22.61 -11.96
N TRP A 222 13.79 21.34 -12.10
CA TRP A 222 12.51 20.87 -11.61
C TRP A 222 12.42 20.92 -10.08
N VAL A 223 13.49 20.58 -9.37
CA VAL A 223 13.56 20.76 -7.90
C VAL A 223 13.36 22.23 -7.51
N ARG A 224 13.99 23.19 -8.22
CA ARG A 224 13.79 24.64 -7.98
C ARG A 224 12.36 25.05 -8.24
N TYR A 225 11.78 24.61 -9.36
CA TYR A 225 10.40 24.87 -9.72
C TYR A 225 9.39 24.26 -8.73
N ASP A 226 9.66 23.05 -8.28
CA ASP A 226 8.87 22.33 -7.26
C ASP A 226 8.80 23.14 -5.94
N ASN A 227 9.87 23.79 -5.58
CA ASN A 227 9.99 24.65 -4.40
C ASN A 227 9.56 23.97 -3.09
N GLY A 228 9.78 22.66 -2.96
CA GLY A 228 9.48 21.85 -1.78
C GLY A 228 8.02 21.38 -1.66
N ARG A 229 7.26 21.40 -2.76
CA ARG A 229 5.93 20.78 -2.85
C ARG A 229 6.02 19.25 -2.73
N THR A 230 7.14 18.66 -3.22
CA THR A 230 7.42 17.23 -3.11
C THR A 230 8.76 16.99 -2.42
N LYS A 231 8.85 15.90 -1.65
CA LYS A 231 10.09 15.51 -0.97
C LYS A 231 10.80 14.35 -1.68
N TYR A 232 10.09 13.52 -2.41
CA TYR A 232 10.56 12.24 -2.93
C TYR A 232 10.78 12.32 -4.44
N TRP A 233 12.00 11.96 -4.88
CA TRP A 233 12.45 12.06 -6.25
C TRP A 233 13.06 10.73 -6.67
N GLU A 234 12.78 10.30 -7.87
CA GLU A 234 13.29 9.09 -8.48
C GLU A 234 14.08 9.45 -9.74
N VAL A 235 15.24 8.84 -9.94
CA VAL A 235 16.06 9.07 -11.14
C VAL A 235 15.82 7.94 -12.13
N GLY A 236 15.01 8.22 -13.16
CA GLY A 236 14.63 7.26 -14.21
C GLY A 236 13.59 6.24 -13.75
N ASN A 237 13.12 5.42 -14.68
CA ASN A 237 12.17 4.33 -14.47
C ASN A 237 12.76 3.04 -15.01
N GLU A 238 12.77 1.95 -14.22
CA GLU A 238 13.14 0.59 -14.66
C GLU A 238 14.34 0.49 -15.62
N ASN A 239 15.32 1.38 -15.50
CA ASN A 239 16.40 1.53 -16.48
C ASN A 239 17.27 0.28 -16.67
N PHE A 240 17.07 -0.77 -15.85
CA PHE A 240 17.62 -2.10 -16.08
C PHE A 240 16.95 -2.82 -17.27
N GLY A 241 15.74 -2.39 -17.66
CA GLY A 241 14.91 -3.00 -18.68
C GLY A 241 15.33 -2.58 -20.10
N ASP A 242 15.33 -3.52 -21.02
CA ASP A 242 15.66 -3.27 -22.42
C ASP A 242 14.52 -2.58 -23.19
N TRP A 243 13.38 -2.39 -22.56
CA TRP A 243 12.24 -1.59 -23.06
C TRP A 243 12.39 -0.09 -22.76
N GLU A 244 13.33 0.33 -21.92
CA GLU A 244 13.45 1.73 -21.51
C GLU A 244 14.26 2.58 -22.49
N ALA A 245 13.84 3.83 -22.68
CA ALA A 245 14.56 4.80 -23.48
C ALA A 245 15.96 5.07 -22.90
N GLY A 246 16.99 4.93 -23.75
CA GLY A 246 18.38 5.08 -23.31
C GLY A 246 19.05 3.78 -22.86
N TYR A 247 18.32 2.65 -22.81
CA TYR A 247 18.94 1.33 -22.64
C TYR A 247 20.03 1.08 -23.68
N ARG A 248 19.70 1.33 -24.95
CA ARG A 248 20.64 1.31 -26.08
C ARG A 248 20.69 2.66 -26.77
N ILE A 249 21.89 3.13 -27.14
CA ILE A 249 22.08 4.41 -27.81
C ILE A 249 22.84 4.24 -29.12
N ASN A 250 22.73 5.23 -30.01
CA ASN A 250 23.56 5.32 -31.19
C ASN A 250 24.91 5.94 -30.81
N ILE A 251 25.94 5.11 -30.68
CA ILE A 251 27.28 5.55 -30.30
C ILE A 251 27.90 6.54 -31.30
N ALA A 252 27.51 6.51 -32.58
CA ALA A 252 28.00 7.46 -33.57
C ALA A 252 27.53 8.90 -33.30
N ASN A 253 26.42 9.08 -32.62
CA ASN A 253 25.87 10.38 -32.23
C ASN A 253 26.26 10.79 -30.81
N ASN A 254 26.87 9.89 -30.04
CA ASN A 254 27.28 10.16 -28.67
C ASN A 254 28.62 10.88 -28.64
N GLN A 255 28.66 12.08 -28.05
CA GLN A 255 29.87 12.90 -27.92
C GLN A 255 30.54 12.76 -26.54
N ASP A 256 30.04 11.87 -25.68
CA ASP A 256 30.49 11.69 -24.31
C ASP A 256 31.20 10.34 -24.07
N GLY A 257 31.41 9.56 -25.14
CA GLY A 257 32.10 8.27 -25.08
C GLY A 257 31.36 7.19 -24.29
N GLN A 258 30.05 7.32 -24.14
CA GLN A 258 29.24 6.32 -23.44
C GLN A 258 29.14 5.00 -24.22
N PRO A 259 29.04 3.84 -23.52
CA PRO A 259 28.86 2.56 -24.18
C PRO A 259 27.46 2.47 -24.84
N GLU A 260 27.33 1.63 -25.86
CA GLU A 260 26.09 1.41 -26.58
C GLU A 260 24.95 0.97 -25.65
N TYR A 261 25.22 0.01 -24.75
CA TYR A 261 24.25 -0.52 -23.80
C TYR A 261 24.46 0.06 -22.41
N LEU A 262 23.38 0.38 -21.74
CA LEU A 262 23.41 0.81 -20.36
C LEU A 262 23.87 -0.33 -19.44
N SER A 263 24.58 0.03 -18.38
CA SER A 263 24.93 -0.88 -17.29
C SER A 263 24.56 -0.25 -15.95
N GLY A 264 24.35 -1.07 -14.92
CA GLY A 264 24.13 -0.58 -13.57
C GLY A 264 25.26 0.28 -13.03
N LEU A 265 26.52 0.01 -13.44
CA LEU A 265 27.66 0.85 -13.08
C LEU A 265 27.55 2.26 -13.66
N LEU A 266 27.25 2.37 -14.95
CA LEU A 266 27.09 3.68 -15.60
C LEU A 266 25.90 4.45 -15.03
N TYR A 267 24.76 3.75 -14.84
CA TYR A 267 23.60 4.34 -14.18
C TYR A 267 23.96 4.87 -12.79
N GLY A 268 24.67 4.08 -11.98
CA GLY A 268 25.10 4.50 -10.64
C GLY A 268 26.04 5.72 -10.65
N GLN A 269 26.94 5.81 -11.64
CA GLN A 269 27.82 6.98 -11.83
C GLN A 269 26.99 8.23 -12.21
N HIS A 270 26.06 8.09 -13.17
CA HIS A 270 25.16 9.18 -13.55
C HIS A 270 24.22 9.58 -12.41
N PHE A 271 23.72 8.61 -11.63
CA PHE A 271 22.88 8.87 -10.46
C PHE A 271 23.56 9.86 -9.50
N LYS A 272 24.85 9.73 -9.25
CA LYS A 272 25.60 10.69 -8.41
C LYS A 272 25.54 12.11 -8.97
N ILE A 273 25.71 12.25 -10.30
CA ILE A 273 25.62 13.57 -10.97
C ILE A 273 24.24 14.18 -10.78
N PHE A 274 23.17 13.38 -10.96
CA PHE A 274 21.80 13.81 -10.68
C PHE A 274 21.61 14.20 -9.22
N ALA A 275 21.99 13.32 -8.30
CA ALA A 275 21.81 13.53 -6.87
C ALA A 275 22.53 14.79 -6.38
N ASP A 276 23.76 15.02 -6.81
CA ASP A 276 24.55 16.19 -6.44
C ASP A 276 23.91 17.48 -6.99
N SER A 277 23.46 17.47 -8.26
CA SER A 277 22.81 18.62 -8.90
C SER A 277 21.48 18.95 -8.24
N MET A 278 20.64 17.93 -7.99
CA MET A 278 19.32 18.09 -7.36
C MET A 278 19.44 18.53 -5.89
N ARG A 279 20.39 17.96 -5.12
CA ARG A 279 20.65 18.39 -3.73
C ARG A 279 21.14 19.81 -3.66
N LYS A 280 22.02 20.24 -4.59
CA LYS A 280 22.45 21.63 -4.69
C LYS A 280 21.25 22.55 -4.95
N ALA A 281 20.35 22.19 -5.89
CA ALA A 281 19.14 22.95 -6.16
C ALA A 281 18.22 23.04 -4.92
N ALA A 282 18.03 21.94 -4.20
CA ALA A 282 17.24 21.92 -2.96
C ALA A 282 17.87 22.81 -1.89
N GLN A 283 19.19 22.77 -1.73
CA GLN A 283 19.93 23.63 -0.81
C GLN A 283 19.76 25.12 -1.16
N ASP A 284 19.85 25.48 -2.46
CA ASP A 284 19.70 26.86 -2.93
C ASP A 284 18.33 27.47 -2.55
N ILE A 285 17.30 26.65 -2.48
CA ILE A 285 15.94 27.06 -2.10
C ILE A 285 15.58 26.74 -0.64
N GLY A 286 16.54 26.25 0.16
CA GLY A 286 16.32 25.93 1.59
C GLY A 286 15.33 24.78 1.83
N LYS A 287 15.30 23.77 0.96
CA LYS A 287 14.41 22.60 1.05
C LYS A 287 15.18 21.31 1.24
N THR A 288 14.52 20.31 1.81
CA THR A 288 15.02 18.94 1.93
C THR A 288 14.30 18.04 0.93
N ILE A 289 15.06 17.27 0.17
CA ILE A 289 14.57 16.24 -0.74
C ILE A 289 15.28 14.91 -0.47
N TYR A 290 14.63 13.82 -0.85
CA TYR A 290 15.20 12.47 -0.84
C TYR A 290 15.19 11.91 -2.26
N ILE A 291 16.32 11.34 -2.69
CA ILE A 291 16.54 10.91 -4.07
C ILE A 291 16.75 9.40 -4.09
N GLY A 292 15.88 8.70 -4.79
CA GLY A 292 15.86 7.25 -4.91
C GLY A 292 16.47 6.75 -6.21
N ALA A 293 17.09 5.57 -6.12
CA ALA A 293 17.67 4.85 -7.25
C ALA A 293 16.85 3.61 -7.58
N VAL A 294 16.71 3.34 -8.89
CA VAL A 294 16.05 2.15 -9.42
C VAL A 294 16.87 0.90 -9.11
N MET A 295 16.25 -0.13 -8.55
CA MET A 295 16.87 -1.38 -8.17
C MET A 295 16.04 -2.57 -8.68
N ASN A 296 16.70 -3.64 -9.13
CA ASN A 296 16.03 -4.92 -9.39
C ASN A 296 15.62 -5.59 -8.09
N GLU A 297 14.39 -6.11 -8.07
CA GLU A 297 13.73 -6.67 -6.89
C GLU A 297 13.92 -8.18 -6.71
N SER A 298 14.53 -8.85 -7.70
CA SER A 298 14.69 -10.31 -7.67
C SER A 298 16.07 -10.77 -8.16
N ALA A 299 16.41 -12.01 -7.85
CA ALA A 299 17.64 -12.64 -8.32
C ALA A 299 17.63 -12.76 -9.85
N PRO A 300 18.80 -12.64 -10.51
CA PRO A 300 18.92 -12.76 -11.95
C PRO A 300 18.30 -14.04 -12.50
N GLN A 301 17.60 -13.90 -13.63
CA GLN A 301 16.98 -15.02 -14.34
C GLN A 301 17.77 -15.32 -15.62
N SER A 302 17.68 -16.56 -16.11
CA SER A 302 18.48 -17.03 -17.27
C SER A 302 18.15 -16.29 -18.58
N TRP A 303 16.99 -15.67 -18.68
CA TRP A 303 16.57 -14.89 -19.86
C TRP A 303 16.84 -13.40 -19.77
N TRP A 304 17.40 -12.92 -18.65
CA TRP A 304 17.69 -11.51 -18.47
C TRP A 304 18.86 -11.07 -19.35
N THR A 305 18.81 -9.81 -19.78
CA THR A 305 19.94 -9.17 -20.44
C THR A 305 21.13 -9.06 -19.50
N PRO A 306 22.37 -8.92 -20.02
CA PRO A 306 23.54 -8.65 -19.18
C PRO A 306 23.38 -7.39 -18.31
N THR A 307 22.67 -6.37 -18.82
CA THR A 307 22.33 -5.16 -18.04
C THR A 307 21.50 -5.50 -16.82
N ALA A 308 20.35 -6.16 -17.00
CA ALA A 308 19.47 -6.54 -15.91
C ALA A 308 20.16 -7.50 -14.91
N THR A 309 20.92 -8.48 -15.41
CA THR A 309 21.64 -9.48 -14.60
C THR A 309 22.64 -8.83 -13.63
N ASN A 310 23.37 -7.81 -14.09
CA ASN A 310 24.43 -7.17 -13.30
C ASN A 310 23.99 -5.82 -12.70
N TRP A 311 22.70 -5.49 -12.79
CA TRP A 311 22.21 -4.15 -12.44
C TRP A 311 22.54 -3.74 -11.02
N ASN A 312 22.11 -4.50 -10.01
CA ASN A 312 22.28 -4.11 -8.61
C ASN A 312 23.75 -4.00 -8.21
N THR A 313 24.60 -4.94 -8.64
CA THR A 313 26.04 -4.90 -8.36
C THR A 313 26.68 -3.65 -8.98
N GLY A 314 26.34 -3.36 -10.24
CA GLY A 314 26.80 -2.16 -10.94
C GLY A 314 26.32 -0.87 -10.28
N LEU A 315 25.02 -0.78 -9.96
CA LEU A 315 24.40 0.34 -9.25
C LEU A 315 25.17 0.64 -7.94
N PHE A 316 25.37 -0.36 -7.11
CA PHE A 316 26.02 -0.19 -5.82
C PHE A 316 27.49 0.26 -5.99
N THR A 317 28.21 -0.28 -6.98
CA THR A 317 29.57 0.14 -7.30
C THR A 317 29.62 1.59 -7.80
N GLY A 318 28.68 1.97 -8.69
CA GLY A 318 28.66 3.30 -9.29
C GLY A 318 28.15 4.39 -8.36
N ALA A 319 27.02 4.15 -7.70
CA ALA A 319 26.33 5.13 -6.85
C ALA A 319 26.87 5.16 -5.41
N GLY A 320 27.41 4.05 -4.92
CA GLY A 320 27.86 3.92 -3.53
C GLY A 320 26.72 4.22 -2.54
N VAL A 321 26.96 5.11 -1.60
CA VAL A 321 25.99 5.52 -0.56
C VAL A 321 25.11 6.69 -1.00
N SER A 322 25.21 7.18 -2.24
CA SER A 322 24.50 8.38 -2.70
C SER A 322 22.98 8.25 -2.70
N PRO A 323 22.32 7.12 -3.07
CA PRO A 323 20.88 7.00 -2.97
C PRO A 323 20.38 7.19 -1.53
N ASP A 324 19.31 7.95 -1.35
CA ASP A 324 18.65 8.07 -0.03
C ASP A 324 17.73 6.88 0.21
N PHE A 325 17.15 6.31 -0.84
CA PHE A 325 16.27 5.13 -0.81
C PHE A 325 16.37 4.34 -2.12
N TYR A 326 15.78 3.14 -2.15
CA TYR A 326 15.72 2.29 -3.34
C TYR A 326 14.29 2.04 -3.76
N ILE A 327 14.08 1.95 -5.07
CA ILE A 327 12.79 1.76 -5.71
C ILE A 327 12.82 0.42 -6.42
N VAL A 328 11.82 -0.41 -6.12
CA VAL A 328 11.56 -1.68 -6.80
C VAL A 328 10.12 -1.70 -7.32
N HIS A 329 9.90 -2.46 -8.39
CA HIS A 329 8.58 -2.69 -8.98
C HIS A 329 8.30 -4.18 -9.03
N ASN A 330 7.04 -4.59 -8.89
CA ASN A 330 6.66 -5.98 -9.09
C ASN A 330 5.19 -6.13 -9.50
N TYR A 331 4.95 -6.93 -10.53
CA TYR A 331 3.60 -7.21 -11.03
C TYR A 331 3.07 -8.58 -10.59
N TYR A 332 3.68 -9.20 -9.60
CA TYR A 332 3.24 -10.35 -8.80
C TYR A 332 2.88 -11.63 -9.57
N THR A 333 2.24 -11.55 -10.73
CA THR A 333 1.87 -12.71 -11.56
C THR A 333 2.81 -12.83 -12.76
N PRO A 334 2.91 -14.01 -13.40
CA PRO A 334 3.77 -14.18 -14.56
C PRO A 334 3.40 -13.21 -15.71
N TYR A 335 4.43 -12.66 -16.35
CA TYR A 335 4.27 -11.68 -17.43
C TYR A 335 3.38 -12.22 -18.56
N GLN A 336 2.42 -11.42 -18.99
CA GLN A 336 1.47 -11.71 -20.07
C GLN A 336 0.72 -13.05 -19.95
N THR A 337 0.45 -13.51 -18.72
CA THR A 337 -0.37 -14.70 -18.50
C THR A 337 -1.66 -14.38 -17.78
N ASN A 338 -2.71 -15.14 -18.06
CA ASN A 338 -3.97 -15.09 -17.34
C ASN A 338 -3.92 -16.06 -16.16
N ALA A 339 -3.53 -15.54 -14.99
CA ALA A 339 -3.51 -16.31 -13.75
C ALA A 339 -4.94 -16.52 -13.23
N ASN A 340 -5.21 -17.68 -12.62
CA ASN A 340 -6.47 -17.89 -11.91
C ASN A 340 -6.47 -17.14 -10.57
N ALA A 341 -7.64 -17.02 -9.96
CA ALA A 341 -7.79 -16.29 -8.70
C ALA A 341 -6.95 -16.85 -7.55
N ASP A 342 -6.79 -18.17 -7.48
CA ASP A 342 -6.02 -18.83 -6.42
C ASP A 342 -4.52 -18.46 -6.52
N LEU A 343 -3.97 -18.45 -7.75
CA LEU A 343 -2.59 -18.01 -7.98
C LEU A 343 -2.44 -16.51 -7.65
N ILE A 344 -3.33 -15.66 -8.15
CA ILE A 344 -3.28 -14.21 -7.88
C ILE A 344 -3.26 -13.96 -6.37
N LEU A 345 -4.16 -14.59 -5.62
CA LEU A 345 -4.28 -14.38 -4.17
C LEU A 345 -3.21 -15.10 -3.34
N ALA A 346 -2.42 -15.99 -3.93
CA ALA A 346 -1.28 -16.62 -3.27
C ALA A 346 0.00 -15.77 -3.35
N THR A 347 0.12 -14.90 -4.36
CA THR A 347 1.38 -14.18 -4.65
C THR A 347 1.78 -13.13 -3.59
N PRO A 348 0.89 -12.33 -2.98
CA PRO A 348 1.31 -11.24 -2.11
C PRO A 348 2.18 -11.70 -0.94
N GLU A 349 1.82 -12.80 -0.27
CA GLU A 349 2.53 -13.30 0.91
C GLU A 349 3.95 -13.78 0.56
N THR A 350 4.09 -14.53 -0.53
CA THR A 350 5.37 -15.16 -0.91
C THR A 350 6.28 -14.20 -1.67
N VAL A 351 5.75 -13.48 -2.64
CA VAL A 351 6.53 -12.60 -3.52
C VAL A 351 7.09 -11.41 -2.74
N THR A 352 6.26 -10.73 -1.91
CA THR A 352 6.73 -9.57 -1.15
C THR A 352 7.85 -9.94 -0.18
N GLN A 353 7.74 -11.07 0.50
CA GLN A 353 8.78 -11.54 1.41
C GLN A 353 10.08 -11.89 0.65
N THR A 354 9.96 -12.62 -0.47
CA THR A 354 11.12 -13.01 -1.29
C THR A 354 11.84 -11.78 -1.84
N MET A 355 11.09 -10.83 -2.38
CA MET A 355 11.59 -9.55 -2.88
C MET A 355 12.37 -8.80 -1.79
N MET A 356 11.79 -8.59 -0.62
CA MET A 356 12.45 -7.84 0.45
C MET A 356 13.65 -8.56 1.05
N ASN A 357 13.64 -9.89 1.08
CA ASN A 357 14.81 -10.66 1.47
C ASN A 357 15.95 -10.48 0.46
N TYR A 358 15.65 -10.54 -0.85
CA TYR A 358 16.64 -10.31 -1.90
C TYR A 358 17.22 -8.89 -1.85
N VAL A 359 16.38 -7.85 -1.71
CA VAL A 359 16.82 -6.45 -1.60
C VAL A 359 17.77 -6.27 -0.43
N LYS A 360 17.39 -6.73 0.76
CA LYS A 360 18.23 -6.64 1.98
C LYS A 360 19.55 -7.40 1.81
N GLN A 361 19.50 -8.60 1.25
CA GLN A 361 20.70 -9.41 1.02
C GLN A 361 21.63 -8.75 0.00
N SER A 362 21.09 -8.16 -1.07
CA SER A 362 21.87 -7.45 -2.09
C SER A 362 22.63 -6.26 -1.48
N LEU A 363 21.98 -5.46 -0.64
CA LEU A 363 22.60 -4.36 0.09
C LEU A 363 23.69 -4.87 1.05
N THR A 364 23.39 -5.91 1.81
CA THR A 364 24.34 -6.52 2.75
C THR A 364 25.58 -7.04 2.02
N ASN A 365 25.41 -7.75 0.91
CA ASN A 365 26.50 -8.29 0.09
C ASN A 365 27.38 -7.17 -0.50
N ALA A 366 26.80 -6.02 -0.78
CA ALA A 366 27.53 -4.84 -1.26
C ALA A 366 28.18 -4.02 -0.13
N GLY A 367 28.00 -4.39 1.14
CA GLY A 367 28.49 -3.62 2.29
C GLY A 367 27.76 -2.28 2.49
N ILE A 368 26.54 -2.14 1.94
CA ILE A 368 25.74 -0.93 2.05
C ILE A 368 24.74 -1.10 3.20
N ALA A 369 24.66 -0.10 4.08
CA ALA A 369 23.66 -0.08 5.13
C ALA A 369 22.24 -0.09 4.54
N HIS A 370 21.31 -0.80 5.20
CA HIS A 370 19.92 -0.81 4.78
C HIS A 370 19.35 0.60 4.80
N LYS A 371 18.66 0.97 3.73
CA LYS A 371 18.01 2.25 3.50
C LYS A 371 16.52 2.03 3.24
N PRO A 372 15.70 3.09 3.26
CA PRO A 372 14.30 2.97 2.89
C PRO A 372 14.12 2.30 1.53
N VAL A 373 13.10 1.46 1.43
CA VAL A 373 12.72 0.74 0.21
C VAL A 373 11.26 1.04 -0.07
N ILE A 374 10.96 1.37 -1.32
CA ILE A 374 9.59 1.53 -1.78
C ILE A 374 9.26 0.52 -2.87
N LEU A 375 8.02 0.08 -2.91
CA LEU A 375 7.43 -0.64 -4.02
C LEU A 375 6.75 0.41 -4.91
N GLY A 376 7.52 1.03 -5.83
CA GLY A 376 7.13 2.19 -6.63
C GLY A 376 6.00 1.88 -7.61
N GLU A 377 5.96 0.63 -8.09
CA GLU A 377 4.84 0.09 -8.85
C GLU A 377 4.49 -1.31 -8.39
N TYR A 378 3.18 -1.59 -8.31
CA TYR A 378 2.68 -2.94 -8.15
C TYR A 378 1.31 -3.12 -8.79
N ASN A 379 1.09 -4.29 -9.36
CA ASN A 379 -0.19 -4.79 -9.84
C ASN A 379 -0.06 -6.29 -10.15
N ILE A 380 -0.95 -6.82 -10.96
CA ILE A 380 -0.86 -8.12 -11.62
C ILE A 380 -0.74 -7.92 -13.13
N PHE A 381 -0.12 -8.87 -13.84
CA PHE A 381 -0.27 -8.97 -15.29
C PHE A 381 -1.52 -9.76 -15.65
N SER A 382 -2.12 -9.41 -16.78
CA SER A 382 -3.14 -10.20 -17.46
C SER A 382 -3.12 -9.87 -18.96
N VAL A 383 -3.67 -10.71 -19.80
CA VAL A 383 -3.72 -10.49 -21.24
C VAL A 383 -5.14 -10.73 -21.74
N GLY A 384 -5.79 -9.69 -22.24
CA GLY A 384 -7.12 -9.77 -22.82
C GLY A 384 -8.17 -10.35 -21.88
N SER A 385 -8.02 -10.15 -20.58
CA SER A 385 -8.90 -10.68 -19.54
C SER A 385 -9.28 -9.61 -18.53
N LYS A 386 -10.28 -9.89 -17.72
CA LYS A 386 -10.82 -8.94 -16.72
C LYS A 386 -10.18 -9.06 -15.33
N GLN A 387 -9.06 -9.79 -15.17
CA GLN A 387 -8.44 -9.97 -13.85
C GLN A 387 -8.00 -8.65 -13.24
N ALA A 388 -7.33 -7.79 -14.02
CA ALA A 388 -6.80 -6.51 -13.52
C ALA A 388 -7.88 -5.54 -13.03
N VAL A 389 -9.09 -5.60 -13.58
CA VAL A 389 -10.23 -4.74 -13.22
C VAL A 389 -11.23 -5.40 -12.28
N SER A 390 -10.90 -6.57 -11.71
CA SER A 390 -11.81 -7.44 -10.99
C SER A 390 -11.78 -7.26 -9.48
N ASN A 391 -12.76 -7.88 -8.83
CA ASN A 391 -12.84 -8.05 -7.38
C ASN A 391 -11.58 -8.72 -6.80
N VAL A 392 -11.02 -9.72 -7.48
CA VAL A 392 -9.80 -10.41 -7.02
C VAL A 392 -8.60 -9.47 -7.02
N ASN A 393 -8.48 -8.57 -8.00
CA ASN A 393 -7.43 -7.53 -7.97
C ASN A 393 -7.58 -6.59 -6.77
N GLY A 394 -8.82 -6.28 -6.36
CA GLY A 394 -9.08 -5.48 -5.16
C GLY A 394 -8.58 -6.17 -3.88
N LEU A 395 -8.84 -7.47 -3.73
CA LEU A 395 -8.31 -8.28 -2.62
C LEU A 395 -6.78 -8.33 -2.66
N HIS A 396 -6.21 -8.60 -3.85
CA HIS A 396 -4.78 -8.64 -4.07
C HIS A 396 -4.09 -7.33 -3.65
N ALA A 397 -4.63 -6.19 -4.03
CA ALA A 397 -4.07 -4.88 -3.68
C ALA A 397 -3.98 -4.66 -2.16
N VAL A 398 -5.03 -5.01 -1.41
CA VAL A 398 -5.02 -4.92 0.06
C VAL A 398 -4.02 -5.90 0.66
N MET A 399 -3.90 -7.11 0.11
CA MET A 399 -2.91 -8.09 0.58
C MET A 399 -1.48 -7.60 0.32
N VAL A 400 -1.20 -6.98 -0.83
CA VAL A 400 0.12 -6.38 -1.11
C VAL A 400 0.47 -5.32 -0.07
N ILE A 401 -0.47 -4.41 0.26
CA ILE A 401 -0.25 -3.40 1.31
C ILE A 401 0.01 -4.06 2.67
N GLY A 402 -0.78 -5.07 3.04
CA GLY A 402 -0.60 -5.80 4.29
C GLY A 402 0.77 -6.48 4.39
N GLU A 403 1.22 -7.12 3.31
CA GLU A 403 2.55 -7.76 3.26
C GLU A 403 3.68 -6.73 3.16
N ALA A 404 3.49 -5.59 2.47
CA ALA A 404 4.43 -4.49 2.48
C ALA A 404 4.68 -3.98 3.91
N LEU A 405 3.62 -3.84 4.71
CA LEU A 405 3.73 -3.47 6.12
C LEU A 405 4.48 -4.52 6.95
N LYS A 406 4.15 -5.81 6.81
CA LYS A 406 4.87 -6.90 7.50
C LYS A 406 6.36 -6.92 7.14
N ASN A 407 6.69 -6.65 5.89
CA ASN A 407 8.06 -6.63 5.37
C ASN A 407 8.76 -5.28 5.54
N LYS A 408 8.08 -4.29 6.14
CA LYS A 408 8.64 -2.98 6.50
C LYS A 408 9.08 -2.17 5.28
N ILE A 409 8.25 -2.15 4.25
CA ILE A 409 8.36 -1.25 3.09
C ILE A 409 7.86 0.13 3.50
N GLY A 410 8.54 1.19 3.08
CA GLY A 410 8.22 2.56 3.47
C GLY A 410 7.03 3.16 2.71
N MET A 411 6.83 2.77 1.45
CA MET A 411 5.79 3.27 0.56
C MET A 411 5.42 2.20 -0.45
N THR A 412 4.15 2.16 -0.87
CA THR A 412 3.75 1.45 -2.09
C THR A 412 3.08 2.40 -3.07
N GLY A 413 3.26 2.17 -4.38
CA GLY A 413 2.60 2.90 -5.46
C GLY A 413 1.86 1.93 -6.36
N ARG A 414 0.53 1.86 -6.27
CA ARG A 414 -0.22 1.00 -7.19
C ARG A 414 -0.15 1.56 -8.62
N TRP A 415 0.20 0.73 -9.59
CA TRP A 415 0.08 1.06 -11.00
C TRP A 415 -1.33 0.69 -11.48
N ASP A 416 -2.21 1.59 -11.86
CA ASP A 416 -2.11 3.03 -11.79
C ASP A 416 -3.50 3.65 -11.47
N LEU A 417 -3.63 4.97 -11.54
CA LEU A 417 -4.93 5.62 -11.33
C LEU A 417 -5.88 5.41 -12.50
N ALA A 418 -5.40 5.53 -13.76
CA ALA A 418 -6.23 5.26 -14.93
C ALA A 418 -5.41 4.88 -16.16
N ASN A 419 -5.89 3.91 -16.90
CA ASN A 419 -5.28 3.43 -18.14
C ASN A 419 -6.38 3.04 -19.14
N GLY A 420 -6.01 2.70 -20.39
CA GLY A 420 -6.93 2.24 -21.41
C GLY A 420 -7.50 0.85 -21.12
N TRP A 421 -8.73 0.60 -21.55
CA TRP A 421 -9.47 -0.63 -21.26
C TRP A 421 -8.76 -1.92 -21.69
N ASP A 422 -8.19 -1.94 -22.90
CA ASP A 422 -7.45 -3.07 -23.46
C ASP A 422 -8.11 -4.44 -23.18
N ASN A 423 -9.40 -4.56 -23.49
CA ASN A 423 -10.18 -5.77 -23.26
C ASN A 423 -10.20 -6.29 -21.81
N GLY A 424 -9.98 -5.39 -20.84
CA GLY A 424 -9.95 -5.68 -19.40
C GLY A 424 -8.55 -5.94 -18.82
N ASN A 425 -7.51 -5.85 -19.64
CA ASN A 425 -6.11 -5.81 -19.21
C ASN A 425 -5.72 -4.37 -18.77
N ASP A 426 -6.60 -3.71 -18.06
CA ASP A 426 -6.47 -2.33 -17.64
C ASP A 426 -6.05 -2.26 -16.17
N HIS A 427 -4.89 -1.70 -15.91
CA HIS A 427 -4.35 -1.54 -14.56
C HIS A 427 -5.03 -0.42 -13.77
N GLY A 428 -5.79 0.46 -14.44
CA GLY A 428 -6.39 1.64 -13.84
C GLY A 428 -7.34 1.35 -12.68
N MET A 429 -7.24 2.17 -11.65
CA MET A 429 -8.21 2.20 -10.55
C MET A 429 -9.54 2.81 -10.99
N PHE A 430 -9.49 3.71 -11.98
CA PHE A 430 -10.64 4.39 -12.56
C PHE A 430 -10.75 4.08 -14.05
N ASN A 431 -11.98 4.04 -14.55
CA ASN A 431 -12.26 3.99 -15.98
C ASN A 431 -11.90 5.35 -16.63
N ILE A 432 -11.06 5.34 -17.66
CA ILE A 432 -10.71 6.55 -18.42
C ILE A 432 -11.81 7.00 -19.40
N GLY A 433 -12.88 6.22 -19.55
CA GLY A 433 -14.03 6.52 -20.41
C GLY A 433 -14.20 5.59 -21.60
N ASP A 434 -13.41 4.51 -21.69
CA ASP A 434 -13.41 3.53 -22.77
C ASP A 434 -13.87 2.12 -22.31
N GLU A 435 -14.23 1.94 -21.05
CA GLU A 435 -14.76 0.68 -20.52
C GLU A 435 -16.16 0.41 -21.15
N PRO A 436 -16.42 -0.83 -21.65
CA PRO A 436 -17.68 -1.18 -22.28
C PRO A 436 -18.86 -1.15 -21.29
N ASP A 437 -20.08 -1.38 -21.85
CA ASP A 437 -21.34 -1.47 -21.08
C ASP A 437 -21.75 -0.11 -20.48
N ALA A 438 -21.40 1.00 -21.14
CA ALA A 438 -21.72 2.38 -20.72
C ALA A 438 -21.26 2.72 -19.28
N VAL A 439 -20.14 2.15 -18.85
CA VAL A 439 -19.54 2.51 -17.57
C VAL A 439 -19.08 3.96 -17.62
N PRO A 440 -19.47 4.81 -16.68
CA PRO A 440 -19.12 6.24 -16.68
C PRO A 440 -17.60 6.46 -16.62
N LYS A 441 -17.12 7.50 -17.28
CA LYS A 441 -15.73 7.98 -17.11
C LYS A 441 -15.45 8.27 -15.63
N TRP A 442 -14.26 7.91 -15.17
CA TRP A 442 -13.80 8.00 -13.76
C TRP A 442 -14.59 7.14 -12.79
N ASN A 443 -15.44 6.20 -13.26
CA ASN A 443 -16.08 5.24 -12.38
C ASN A 443 -15.01 4.42 -11.65
N PRO A 444 -15.05 4.35 -10.30
CA PRO A 444 -14.10 3.56 -9.55
C PRO A 444 -14.32 2.06 -9.78
N ARG A 445 -13.25 1.30 -10.01
CA ARG A 445 -13.26 -0.15 -10.11
C ARG A 445 -13.23 -0.82 -8.74
N PRO A 446 -13.45 -2.13 -8.62
CA PRO A 446 -13.47 -2.83 -7.34
C PRO A 446 -12.31 -2.50 -6.40
N VAL A 447 -11.08 -2.39 -6.93
CA VAL A 447 -9.88 -2.09 -6.13
C VAL A 447 -10.01 -0.81 -5.31
N TYR A 448 -10.66 0.22 -5.85
CA TYR A 448 -10.89 1.47 -5.13
C TYR A 448 -11.66 1.24 -3.83
N TYR A 449 -12.73 0.45 -3.87
CA TYR A 449 -13.58 0.20 -2.71
C TYR A 449 -12.86 -0.64 -1.66
N TYR A 450 -12.07 -1.65 -2.08
CA TYR A 450 -11.25 -2.43 -1.17
C TYR A 450 -10.23 -1.57 -0.44
N LEU A 451 -9.53 -0.69 -1.16
CA LEU A 451 -8.55 0.23 -0.57
C LEU A 451 -9.25 1.27 0.32
N TYR A 452 -10.35 1.86 -0.12
CA TYR A 452 -11.09 2.85 0.66
C TYR A 452 -11.56 2.30 2.02
N PHE A 453 -12.20 1.14 2.04
CA PHE A 453 -12.68 0.55 3.29
C PHE A 453 -11.54 0.00 4.16
N PHE A 454 -10.47 -0.49 3.56
CA PHE A 454 -9.26 -0.86 4.30
C PHE A 454 -8.66 0.36 5.00
N GLU A 455 -8.42 1.45 4.27
CA GLU A 455 -7.89 2.69 4.83
C GLU A 455 -8.81 3.30 5.89
N LYS A 456 -10.12 3.27 5.68
CA LYS A 456 -11.12 3.76 6.64
C LYS A 456 -11.06 3.00 7.98
N MET A 457 -10.88 1.68 7.93
CA MET A 457 -11.05 0.80 9.09
C MET A 457 -9.72 0.41 9.77
N ARG A 458 -8.55 0.54 9.11
CA ARG A 458 -7.27 0.23 9.74
C ARG A 458 -6.84 1.30 10.76
N GLY A 459 -6.09 0.86 11.77
CA GLY A 459 -5.42 1.74 12.74
C GLY A 459 -4.10 2.33 12.20
N ASP A 460 -3.25 2.76 13.13
CA ASP A 460 -1.96 3.43 12.87
C ASP A 460 -0.73 2.58 13.24
N ARG A 461 -0.93 1.39 13.82
CA ARG A 461 0.11 0.41 14.16
C ARG A 461 -0.32 -0.97 13.73
N LEU A 462 0.50 -1.63 12.90
CA LEU A 462 0.31 -3.04 12.58
C LEU A 462 0.69 -3.89 13.78
N VAL A 463 -0.19 -4.79 14.20
CA VAL A 463 0.05 -5.72 15.31
C VAL A 463 0.02 -7.17 14.83
N SER A 464 0.56 -8.08 15.64
CA SER A 464 0.63 -9.50 15.30
C SER A 464 -0.75 -10.12 15.13
N SER A 465 -0.94 -10.88 14.05
CA SER A 465 -2.12 -11.72 13.85
C SER A 465 -1.77 -13.01 13.13
N THR A 466 -2.44 -14.11 13.50
CA THR A 466 -2.29 -15.43 12.92
C THR A 466 -3.65 -16.06 12.65
N SER A 467 -3.75 -16.89 11.63
CA SER A 467 -4.97 -17.63 11.26
C SER A 467 -4.75 -19.12 11.36
N THR A 468 -5.78 -19.86 11.80
CA THR A 468 -5.77 -21.34 11.78
C THR A 468 -6.05 -21.93 10.40
N ALA A 469 -6.54 -21.12 9.46
CA ALA A 469 -6.80 -21.54 8.09
C ALA A 469 -5.94 -20.75 7.11
N SER A 470 -5.21 -21.42 6.22
CA SER A 470 -4.35 -20.80 5.20
C SER A 470 -5.13 -20.00 4.14
N SER A 471 -6.42 -20.28 3.98
CA SER A 471 -7.31 -19.51 3.09
C SER A 471 -7.76 -18.18 3.69
N ILE A 472 -7.57 -17.96 5.00
CA ILE A 472 -7.92 -16.72 5.68
C ILE A 472 -6.65 -15.95 6.02
N VAL A 473 -6.47 -14.81 5.37
CA VAL A 473 -5.38 -13.86 5.65
C VAL A 473 -5.90 -12.76 6.57
N SER A 474 -5.08 -12.36 7.54
CA SER A 474 -5.43 -11.31 8.49
C SER A 474 -4.33 -10.26 8.62
N TYR A 475 -4.76 -8.99 8.63
CA TYR A 475 -3.92 -7.85 8.98
C TYR A 475 -4.59 -7.09 10.12
N ALA A 476 -4.01 -7.21 11.32
CA ALA A 476 -4.54 -6.54 12.49
C ALA A 476 -3.77 -5.25 12.77
N SER A 477 -4.49 -4.25 13.28
CA SER A 477 -3.89 -2.97 13.66
C SER A 477 -4.56 -2.39 14.90
N SER A 478 -3.85 -1.50 15.59
CA SER A 478 -4.40 -0.74 16.70
C SER A 478 -4.49 0.73 16.36
N PHE A 479 -5.50 1.40 16.91
CA PHE A 479 -5.62 2.85 16.91
C PHE A 479 -4.92 3.46 18.12
N THR A 480 -4.44 4.68 17.98
CA THR A 480 -3.93 5.46 19.12
C THR A 480 -5.03 5.68 20.17
N SER A 481 -6.29 5.83 19.76
CA SER A 481 -7.45 5.88 20.68
C SER A 481 -7.69 4.59 21.44
N GLY A 482 -7.12 3.48 21.02
CA GLY A 482 -7.06 2.22 21.77
C GLY A 482 -7.88 1.06 21.19
N GLU A 483 -8.69 1.25 20.19
CA GLU A 483 -9.46 0.21 19.51
C GLU A 483 -8.53 -0.73 18.72
N THR A 484 -9.04 -1.91 18.38
CA THR A 484 -8.32 -2.89 17.55
C THR A 484 -9.08 -3.13 16.26
N ALA A 485 -8.40 -2.98 15.14
CA ALA A 485 -8.93 -3.29 13.82
C ALA A 485 -8.38 -4.61 13.28
N VAL A 486 -9.18 -5.33 12.50
CA VAL A 486 -8.74 -6.53 11.77
C VAL A 486 -9.32 -6.51 10.36
N ALA A 487 -8.46 -6.57 9.37
CA ALA A 487 -8.82 -6.88 8.00
C ALA A 487 -8.72 -8.40 7.82
N LEU A 488 -9.83 -9.03 7.46
CA LEU A 488 -9.92 -10.47 7.18
C LEU A 488 -10.20 -10.65 5.69
N ILE A 489 -9.37 -11.44 5.02
CA ILE A 489 -9.49 -11.73 3.59
C ILE A 489 -9.66 -13.23 3.42
N ASN A 490 -10.73 -13.64 2.76
CA ASN A 490 -10.97 -15.01 2.38
C ASN A 490 -10.54 -15.24 0.93
N LYS A 491 -9.46 -16.00 0.74
CA LYS A 491 -8.93 -16.38 -0.58
C LYS A 491 -9.72 -17.50 -1.25
N SER A 492 -10.53 -18.24 -0.47
CA SER A 492 -11.26 -19.41 -0.95
C SER A 492 -12.48 -19.04 -1.78
N SER A 493 -12.87 -19.91 -2.69
CA SER A 493 -14.13 -19.88 -3.43
C SER A 493 -15.36 -20.27 -2.59
N SER A 494 -15.17 -20.58 -1.30
CA SER A 494 -16.25 -20.89 -0.33
C SER A 494 -16.26 -19.85 0.79
N ALA A 495 -17.45 -19.53 1.29
CA ALA A 495 -17.58 -18.66 2.45
C ALA A 495 -16.98 -19.29 3.71
N ALA A 496 -16.52 -18.47 4.65
CA ALA A 496 -15.97 -18.89 5.93
C ALA A 496 -16.60 -18.11 7.08
N THR A 497 -16.69 -18.72 8.26
CA THR A 497 -17.02 -18.02 9.50
C THR A 497 -15.80 -17.99 10.39
N VAL A 498 -15.32 -16.78 10.69
CA VAL A 498 -14.06 -16.56 11.40
C VAL A 498 -14.34 -15.99 12.78
N GLN A 499 -13.86 -16.68 13.81
CA GLN A 499 -13.75 -16.13 15.16
C GLN A 499 -12.48 -15.28 15.29
N VAL A 500 -12.59 -14.13 15.97
CA VAL A 500 -11.44 -13.26 16.27
C VAL A 500 -11.21 -13.26 17.78
N ILE A 501 -10.00 -13.67 18.18
CA ILE A 501 -9.53 -13.60 19.57
C ILE A 501 -8.47 -12.49 19.63
N VAL A 502 -8.63 -11.56 20.59
CA VAL A 502 -7.66 -10.48 20.78
C VAL A 502 -7.02 -10.59 22.16
N ASN A 503 -5.74 -10.95 22.18
CA ASN A 503 -4.93 -11.02 23.38
C ASN A 503 -4.42 -9.64 23.78
N ASN A 504 -4.15 -9.43 25.07
CA ASN A 504 -3.66 -8.18 25.63
C ASN A 504 -4.56 -6.98 25.33
N PHE A 505 -5.89 -7.21 25.38
CA PHE A 505 -6.90 -6.22 25.04
C PHE A 505 -8.15 -6.37 25.91
N LYS A 506 -8.65 -5.26 26.47
CA LYS A 506 -9.97 -5.20 27.10
C LYS A 506 -10.98 -4.74 26.07
N LYS A 507 -11.72 -5.72 25.50
CA LYS A 507 -12.77 -5.43 24.53
C LYS A 507 -13.91 -4.64 25.17
N GLY A 508 -14.46 -3.70 24.42
CA GLY A 508 -15.71 -3.00 24.75
C GLY A 508 -16.93 -3.86 24.45
N ASN A 509 -18.06 -3.18 24.35
CA ASN A 509 -19.36 -3.86 24.22
C ASN A 509 -19.68 -4.26 22.77
N ASN A 510 -19.07 -3.62 21.78
CA ASN A 510 -19.46 -3.80 20.39
C ASN A 510 -18.24 -3.91 19.48
N PHE A 511 -18.50 -4.41 18.26
CA PHE A 511 -17.60 -4.25 17.11
C PHE A 511 -18.41 -3.84 15.88
N TYR A 512 -17.74 -3.13 14.97
CA TYR A 512 -18.31 -2.58 13.73
C TYR A 512 -17.56 -3.16 12.54
N TYR A 513 -18.25 -3.46 11.44
CA TYR A 513 -17.58 -4.01 10.28
C TYR A 513 -18.26 -3.69 8.96
N TYR A 514 -17.45 -3.70 7.89
CA TYR A 514 -17.91 -3.70 6.51
C TYR A 514 -17.55 -5.05 5.87
N LYS A 515 -18.45 -5.53 4.99
CA LYS A 515 -18.28 -6.75 4.22
C LYS A 515 -18.23 -6.40 2.75
N LEU A 516 -17.18 -6.87 2.05
CA LEU A 516 -16.98 -6.64 0.62
C LEU A 516 -16.82 -7.99 -0.09
N ASN A 517 -17.49 -8.13 -1.23
CA ASN A 517 -17.37 -9.31 -2.11
C ASN A 517 -17.77 -8.96 -3.55
N GLY A 518 -17.36 -9.77 -4.51
CA GLY A 518 -17.81 -9.64 -5.90
C GLY A 518 -19.28 -9.98 -6.07
N GLY A 519 -19.91 -9.38 -7.07
CA GLY A 519 -21.34 -9.53 -7.33
C GLY A 519 -21.72 -10.80 -8.08
N THR A 520 -20.78 -11.43 -8.80
CA THR A 520 -20.98 -12.61 -9.66
C THR A 520 -19.83 -13.62 -9.49
N ASP A 521 -19.94 -14.80 -10.09
CA ASP A 521 -18.93 -15.85 -10.21
C ASP A 521 -18.17 -16.16 -8.90
N ASN A 522 -18.87 -16.18 -7.76
CA ASN A 522 -18.27 -16.27 -6.43
C ASN A 522 -17.17 -15.22 -6.18
N GLY A 523 -17.29 -14.05 -6.83
CA GLY A 523 -16.36 -12.95 -6.72
C GLY A 523 -15.05 -13.14 -7.50
N GLU A 524 -14.91 -14.14 -8.37
CA GLU A 524 -13.64 -14.43 -9.02
C GLU A 524 -13.19 -13.26 -9.90
N PHE A 525 -13.86 -13.02 -11.00
CA PHE A 525 -13.51 -11.93 -11.92
C PHE A 525 -14.64 -10.92 -12.10
N SER A 526 -15.50 -10.80 -11.09
CA SER A 526 -16.55 -9.79 -11.07
C SER A 526 -15.95 -8.38 -11.18
N ARG A 527 -16.46 -7.59 -12.11
CA ARG A 527 -16.16 -6.16 -12.18
C ARG A 527 -16.93 -5.33 -11.15
N ASN A 528 -17.87 -5.96 -10.44
CA ASN A 528 -18.68 -5.36 -9.40
C ASN A 528 -18.21 -5.79 -8.02
N VAL A 529 -18.30 -4.87 -7.05
CA VAL A 529 -18.15 -5.15 -5.63
C VAL A 529 -19.43 -4.75 -4.89
N LEU A 530 -19.87 -5.64 -4.03
CA LEU A 530 -20.93 -5.38 -3.06
C LEU A 530 -20.31 -4.89 -1.76
N VAL A 531 -20.86 -3.83 -1.18
CA VAL A 531 -20.49 -3.34 0.16
C VAL A 531 -21.70 -3.47 1.07
N ASN A 532 -21.61 -4.32 2.09
CA ASN A 532 -22.74 -4.66 2.99
C ASN A 532 -24.01 -5.08 2.21
N GLY A 533 -23.83 -5.73 1.04
CA GLY A 533 -24.94 -6.13 0.17
C GLY A 533 -25.41 -5.05 -0.80
N SER A 534 -24.95 -3.80 -0.68
CA SER A 534 -25.28 -2.74 -1.64
C SER A 534 -24.44 -2.89 -2.91
N ALA A 535 -25.12 -2.85 -4.07
CA ALA A 535 -24.52 -3.10 -5.39
C ALA A 535 -24.16 -1.82 -6.14
N SER A 536 -23.36 -1.96 -7.21
CA SER A 536 -23.14 -0.93 -8.21
C SER A 536 -24.41 -0.63 -9.02
N ALA A 537 -24.54 0.61 -9.47
CA ALA A 537 -25.57 1.02 -10.43
C ALA A 537 -25.16 0.76 -11.89
N SER A 538 -23.89 0.39 -12.13
CA SER A 538 -23.35 0.14 -13.48
C SER A 538 -22.76 -1.28 -13.59
N ALA A 539 -22.31 -1.65 -14.77
CA ALA A 539 -21.67 -2.95 -15.03
C ALA A 539 -20.34 -3.14 -14.29
N SER A 540 -19.75 -2.08 -13.75
CA SER A 540 -18.47 -2.10 -13.04
C SER A 540 -18.53 -1.25 -11.77
N GLY A 541 -17.62 -1.49 -10.84
CA GLY A 541 -17.44 -0.70 -9.62
C GLY A 541 -18.29 -1.17 -8.45
N GLY A 542 -18.60 -0.28 -7.54
CA GLY A 542 -19.38 -0.53 -6.33
C GLY A 542 -20.52 0.45 -6.14
N PRO A 543 -21.17 0.44 -4.99
CA PRO A 543 -22.36 1.28 -4.75
C PRO A 543 -22.00 2.77 -4.82
N PRO A 544 -22.78 3.59 -5.54
CA PRO A 544 -22.50 5.02 -5.69
C PRO A 544 -22.51 5.78 -4.37
N GLY A 545 -23.33 5.32 -3.40
CA GLY A 545 -23.41 5.89 -2.05
C GLY A 545 -22.40 5.32 -1.05
N TYR A 546 -21.29 4.73 -1.47
CA TYR A 546 -20.33 4.03 -0.60
C TYR A 546 -19.85 4.84 0.61
N LYS A 547 -19.75 6.17 0.49
CA LYS A 547 -19.31 7.06 1.57
C LYS A 547 -20.24 7.05 2.79
N THR A 548 -21.54 6.81 2.56
CA THR A 548 -22.60 6.89 3.55
C THR A 548 -23.14 5.54 3.99
N ILE A 549 -22.63 4.43 3.44
CA ILE A 549 -23.00 3.10 3.88
C ILE A 549 -22.63 2.93 5.36
N SER A 550 -23.64 2.60 6.17
CA SER A 550 -23.44 2.31 7.59
C SER A 550 -22.76 0.96 7.78
N PRO A 551 -21.82 0.82 8.74
CA PRO A 551 -21.26 -0.48 9.09
C PRO A 551 -22.31 -1.36 9.75
N TYR A 552 -22.09 -2.67 9.72
CA TYR A 552 -22.75 -3.57 10.67
C TYR A 552 -22.22 -3.33 12.08
N LYS A 553 -23.09 -3.50 13.08
CA LYS A 553 -22.76 -3.48 14.51
C LYS A 553 -23.23 -4.77 15.16
N THR A 554 -22.36 -5.40 15.93
CA THR A 554 -22.67 -6.62 16.68
C THR A 554 -22.16 -6.49 18.12
N SER A 555 -22.89 -7.08 19.08
CA SER A 555 -22.41 -7.19 20.47
C SER A 555 -21.17 -8.08 20.53
N ALA A 556 -20.17 -7.66 21.29
CA ALA A 556 -18.97 -8.43 21.57
C ALA A 556 -19.09 -9.29 22.84
N ALA A 557 -20.24 -9.29 23.54
CA ALA A 557 -20.42 -10.02 24.80
C ALA A 557 -20.12 -11.51 24.65
N ASP A 558 -20.72 -12.17 23.65
CA ASP A 558 -20.58 -13.60 23.40
C ASP A 558 -19.42 -13.96 22.46
N GLY A 559 -18.50 -13.04 22.24
CA GLY A 559 -17.34 -13.21 21.37
C GLY A 559 -17.37 -12.30 20.15
N ILE A 560 -16.38 -12.48 19.28
CA ILE A 560 -16.25 -11.73 18.03
C ILE A 560 -16.18 -12.75 16.91
N ALA A 561 -17.18 -12.77 16.05
CA ALA A 561 -17.20 -13.65 14.88
C ALA A 561 -17.89 -12.95 13.71
N VAL A 562 -17.39 -13.21 12.50
CA VAL A 562 -17.95 -12.67 11.25
C VAL A 562 -17.97 -13.74 10.17
N SER A 563 -18.97 -13.69 9.30
CA SER A 563 -19.02 -14.49 8.08
C SER A 563 -18.39 -13.71 6.95
N ILE A 564 -17.38 -14.30 6.31
CA ILE A 564 -16.66 -13.73 5.18
C ILE A 564 -17.09 -14.45 3.90
N PRO A 565 -17.59 -13.74 2.88
CA PRO A 565 -17.96 -14.35 1.59
C PRO A 565 -16.79 -15.05 0.91
N ALA A 566 -17.09 -15.93 -0.03
CA ALA A 566 -16.11 -16.44 -0.98
C ALA A 566 -15.37 -15.27 -1.65
N ARG A 567 -14.05 -15.35 -1.74
CA ARG A 567 -13.18 -14.29 -2.33
C ARG A 567 -13.65 -12.90 -1.95
N GLY A 568 -13.81 -12.69 -0.64
CA GLY A 568 -14.29 -11.45 -0.05
C GLY A 568 -13.45 -10.98 1.12
N ALA A 569 -13.77 -9.82 1.64
CA ALA A 569 -13.12 -9.25 2.80
C ALA A 569 -14.14 -8.76 3.85
N VAL A 570 -13.70 -8.76 5.10
CA VAL A 570 -14.36 -8.08 6.21
C VAL A 570 -13.34 -7.19 6.90
N TYR A 571 -13.68 -5.91 7.02
CA TYR A 571 -12.89 -4.95 7.78
C TYR A 571 -13.64 -4.61 9.06
N LEU A 572 -13.12 -4.99 10.21
CA LEU A 572 -13.79 -4.80 11.48
C LEU A 572 -12.94 -3.98 12.47
N VAL A 573 -13.63 -3.25 13.34
CA VAL A 573 -13.03 -2.54 14.49
C VAL A 573 -13.79 -2.93 15.76
N ILE A 574 -13.02 -3.32 16.77
CA ILE A 574 -13.48 -3.75 18.09
C ILE A 574 -13.28 -2.60 19.05
N GLU A 575 -14.37 -2.20 19.74
CA GLU A 575 -14.29 -1.19 20.79
C GLU A 575 -13.35 -1.62 21.91
N LYS A 576 -12.66 -0.66 22.51
CA LYS A 576 -11.99 -0.84 23.81
C LYS A 576 -12.98 -0.59 24.96
N LYS A 577 -12.72 -1.21 26.11
CA LYS A 577 -13.42 -0.94 27.36
C LYS A 577 -12.89 0.33 28.02
#